data_1e03efedd000135294ac077ab247734b
#
_entry.id   1e03efedd000135294ac077ab247734b
#
_cell.length_a   1.000
_cell.length_b   1.000
_cell.length_c   1.000
_cell.angle_alpha   90.00
_cell.angle_beta   90.00
_cell.angle_gamma   90.00
#
_symmetry.space_group_name_H-M   'P 1'
#
loop_
_entity.id
_entity.type
_entity.pdbx_description
1 polymer ?
#
loop_
_entity_poly.entity_id
_entity_poly.type
_entity_poly.pdbx_seq_one_letter_code
_entity_poly.pdbx_strand_id
1 'polypeptide(L)'
;VIAMEPKVLILDEPTAGLDPVGVESILGNIRDYHQAHNATVILVSHSMEEVARTVDRLVVVNDGKIPFQGTPRQVFQHGDELEAMGLGVPQLTRVFHRLRAMGADVDPSVYTLEQAKAALLDRLGRAGKGAV
;
A
#
# COMPACT_ATOMS: atom_id res chain seq x y z
N VAL A 1 4.06 -0.91 25.75
CA VAL A 1 3.76 0.43 25.19
C VAL A 1 2.24 0.61 25.06
N ILE A 2 1.50 -0.32 24.46
CA ILE A 2 0.02 -0.21 24.27
C ILE A 2 -0.73 -0.09 25.61
N ALA A 3 -0.28 -0.77 26.65
CA ALA A 3 -0.88 -0.70 27.99
C ALA A 3 -0.86 0.72 28.65
N MET A 4 -0.11 1.65 28.08
CA MET A 4 -0.04 3.06 28.53
C MET A 4 -1.07 3.96 27.82
N GLU A 5 -1.85 3.41 26.90
CA GLU A 5 -2.86 4.11 26.09
C GLU A 5 -2.36 5.43 25.48
N PRO A 6 -1.23 5.41 24.74
CA PRO A 6 -0.67 6.62 24.18
C PRO A 6 -1.57 7.21 23.09
N LYS A 7 -1.64 8.54 22.99
CA LYS A 7 -2.33 9.23 21.89
C LYS A 7 -1.59 9.14 20.57
N VAL A 8 -0.29 8.92 20.60
CA VAL A 8 0.58 8.71 19.45
C VAL A 8 1.41 7.47 19.70
N LEU A 9 1.28 6.50 18.81
CA LEU A 9 2.03 5.24 18.85
C LEU A 9 2.97 5.20 17.64
N ILE A 10 4.27 5.05 17.90
CA ILE A 10 5.29 4.92 16.85
C ILE A 10 5.81 3.49 16.88
N LEU A 11 5.72 2.80 15.76
CA LEU A 11 6.14 1.41 15.58
C LEU A 11 7.17 1.35 14.45
N ASP A 12 8.36 0.86 14.78
CA ASP A 12 9.45 0.68 13.84
C ASP A 12 9.59 -0.82 13.52
N GLU A 13 9.35 -1.18 12.27
CA GLU A 13 9.39 -2.56 11.75
C GLU A 13 8.66 -3.59 12.63
N PRO A 14 7.40 -3.36 13.04
CA PRO A 14 6.72 -4.19 14.05
C PRO A 14 6.44 -5.62 13.58
N THR A 15 6.52 -5.88 12.28
CA THR A 15 6.27 -7.18 11.64
C THR A 15 7.54 -7.93 11.27
N ALA A 16 8.73 -7.33 11.48
CA ALA A 16 9.99 -7.92 11.09
C ALA A 16 10.22 -9.30 11.75
N GLY A 17 10.54 -10.30 10.94
CA GLY A 17 10.83 -11.66 11.40
C GLY A 17 9.61 -12.50 11.77
N LEU A 18 8.39 -11.99 11.58
CA LEU A 18 7.17 -12.75 11.81
C LEU A 18 6.78 -13.59 10.58
N ASP A 19 6.09 -14.68 10.83
CA ASP A 19 5.40 -15.45 9.79
C ASP A 19 4.13 -14.70 9.32
N PRO A 20 3.51 -15.08 8.20
CA PRO A 20 2.34 -14.38 7.67
C PRO A 20 1.17 -14.28 8.65
N VAL A 21 0.99 -15.27 9.53
CA VAL A 21 -0.07 -15.25 10.54
C VAL A 21 0.24 -14.23 11.63
N GLY A 22 1.50 -14.16 12.07
CA GLY A 22 1.97 -13.17 13.03
C GLY A 22 1.85 -11.75 12.49
N VAL A 23 2.19 -11.53 11.22
CA VAL A 23 2.03 -10.23 10.53
C VAL A 23 0.57 -9.79 10.56
N GLU A 24 -0.38 -10.62 10.12
CA GLU A 24 -1.81 -10.29 10.12
C GLU A 24 -2.34 -10.00 11.54
N SER A 25 -1.87 -10.76 12.53
CA SER A 25 -2.25 -10.56 13.94
C SER A 25 -1.77 -9.19 14.46
N ILE A 26 -0.51 -8.83 14.22
CA ILE A 26 0.05 -7.55 14.66
C ILE A 26 -0.63 -6.37 13.95
N LEU A 27 -0.79 -6.44 12.63
CA LEU A 27 -1.45 -5.37 11.87
C LEU A 27 -2.94 -5.22 12.24
N GLY A 28 -3.61 -6.33 12.56
CA GLY A 28 -4.95 -6.34 13.11
C GLY A 28 -5.02 -5.60 14.46
N ASN A 29 -4.15 -5.96 15.39
CA ASN A 29 -4.08 -5.31 16.71
C ASN A 29 -3.78 -3.80 16.60
N ILE A 30 -2.92 -3.40 15.67
CA ILE A 30 -2.62 -1.97 15.42
C ILE A 30 -3.87 -1.23 14.93
N ARG A 31 -4.62 -1.81 13.99
CA ARG A 31 -5.89 -1.24 13.50
C ARG A 31 -6.94 -1.11 14.60
N ASP A 32 -7.12 -2.18 15.37
CA ASP A 32 -8.07 -2.21 16.48
C ASP A 32 -7.72 -1.15 17.53
N TYR A 33 -6.44 -1.00 17.86
CA TYR A 33 -5.97 0.04 18.76
C TYR A 33 -6.25 1.45 18.22
N HIS A 34 -5.91 1.70 16.97
CA HIS A 34 -6.18 2.98 16.29
C HIS A 34 -7.69 3.35 16.37
N GLN A 35 -8.56 2.39 16.06
CA GLN A 35 -10.01 2.61 16.04
C GLN A 35 -10.59 2.78 17.46
N ALA A 36 -10.16 1.94 18.41
CA ALA A 36 -10.70 1.97 19.77
C ALA A 36 -10.31 3.22 20.57
N HIS A 37 -9.10 3.74 20.33
CA HIS A 37 -8.54 4.86 21.12
C HIS A 37 -8.46 6.17 20.33
N ASN A 38 -8.85 6.19 19.05
CA ASN A 38 -8.67 7.32 18.14
C ASN A 38 -7.21 7.87 18.20
N ALA A 39 -6.26 6.96 18.35
CA ALA A 39 -4.85 7.26 18.49
C ALA A 39 -4.19 7.44 17.12
N THR A 40 -3.22 8.33 17.01
CA THR A 40 -2.39 8.42 15.81
C THR A 40 -1.35 7.31 15.84
N VAL A 41 -1.28 6.50 14.79
CA VAL A 41 -0.26 5.47 14.64
C VAL A 41 0.69 5.84 13.51
N ILE A 42 1.98 5.85 13.82
CA ILE A 42 3.07 6.02 12.85
C ILE A 42 3.75 4.66 12.70
N LEU A 43 3.65 4.10 11.51
CA LEU A 43 4.24 2.81 11.16
C LEU A 43 5.45 3.05 10.26
N VAL A 44 6.63 2.65 10.69
CA VAL A 44 7.84 2.61 9.85
C VAL A 44 8.02 1.18 9.37
N SER A 45 8.06 0.98 8.07
CA SER A 45 8.25 -0.33 7.44
C SER A 45 8.82 -0.19 6.03
N HIS A 46 9.55 -1.21 5.59
CA HIS A 46 9.98 -1.39 4.21
C HIS A 46 9.10 -2.37 3.43
N SER A 47 8.10 -2.97 4.08
CA SER A 47 7.13 -3.86 3.45
C SER A 47 6.01 -3.08 2.78
N MET A 48 6.13 -2.84 1.49
CA MET A 48 5.15 -2.06 0.72
C MET A 48 3.76 -2.71 0.70
N GLU A 49 3.69 -4.04 0.73
CA GLU A 49 2.41 -4.77 0.79
C GLU A 49 1.66 -4.51 2.10
N GLU A 50 2.37 -4.52 3.23
CA GLU A 50 1.79 -4.26 4.55
C GLU A 50 1.35 -2.80 4.67
N VAL A 51 2.22 -1.88 4.26
CA VAL A 51 1.94 -0.44 4.27
C VAL A 51 0.73 -0.13 3.40
N ALA A 52 0.66 -0.66 2.18
CA ALA A 52 -0.44 -0.43 1.24
C ALA A 52 -1.82 -0.80 1.81
N ARG A 53 -1.88 -1.85 2.66
CA ARG A 53 -3.13 -2.36 3.25
C ARG A 53 -3.50 -1.75 4.60
N THR A 54 -2.56 -1.09 5.25
CA THR A 54 -2.70 -0.74 6.68
C THR A 54 -2.84 0.74 6.92
N VAL A 55 -2.24 1.60 6.07
CA VAL A 55 -2.14 3.03 6.35
C VAL A 55 -3.10 3.86 5.50
N ASP A 56 -3.57 4.97 6.06
CA ASP A 56 -4.38 5.96 5.35
C ASP A 56 -3.50 6.98 4.61
N ARG A 57 -2.27 7.18 5.10
CA ARG A 57 -1.32 8.15 4.56
C ARG A 57 0.10 7.60 4.56
N LEU A 58 0.81 7.88 3.48
CA LEU A 58 2.21 7.53 3.27
C LEU A 58 3.09 8.77 3.27
N VAL A 59 4.26 8.63 3.86
CA VAL A 59 5.38 9.55 3.73
C VAL A 59 6.59 8.74 3.28
N VAL A 60 7.09 9.03 2.09
CA VAL A 60 8.29 8.39 1.55
C VAL A 60 9.50 9.20 1.94
N VAL A 61 10.48 8.55 2.56
CA VAL A 61 11.76 9.18 2.94
C VAL A 61 12.87 8.55 2.12
N ASN A 62 13.62 9.35 1.40
CA ASN A 62 14.77 8.93 0.61
C ASN A 62 15.87 9.99 0.64
N ASP A 63 17.10 9.60 0.96
CA ASP A 63 18.27 10.47 1.06
C ASP A 63 18.01 11.75 1.89
N GLY A 64 17.33 11.62 3.04
CA GLY A 64 17.00 12.73 3.92
C GLY A 64 15.96 13.70 3.39
N LYS A 65 15.26 13.34 2.32
CA LYS A 65 14.18 14.14 1.69
C LYS A 65 12.86 13.38 1.73
N ILE A 66 11.78 14.10 1.51
CA ILE A 66 10.43 13.55 1.36
C ILE A 66 9.98 13.79 -0.09
N PRO A 67 10.34 12.89 -1.04
CA PRO A 67 9.96 13.04 -2.44
C PRO A 67 8.44 12.91 -2.66
N PHE A 68 7.76 12.05 -1.91
CA PHE A 68 6.33 11.82 -2.02
C PHE A 68 5.66 11.72 -0.67
N GLN A 69 4.44 12.24 -0.59
CA GLN A 69 3.53 12.04 0.55
C GLN A 69 2.08 12.12 0.08
N GLY A 70 1.21 11.35 0.68
CA GLY A 70 -0.21 11.33 0.35
C GLY A 70 -0.88 10.02 0.73
N THR A 71 -2.03 9.75 0.15
CA THR A 71 -2.67 8.44 0.26
C THR A 71 -1.84 7.37 -0.47
N PRO A 72 -1.96 6.08 -0.12
CA PRO A 72 -1.28 5.01 -0.85
C PRO A 72 -1.50 5.11 -2.37
N ARG A 73 -2.73 5.40 -2.80
CA ARG A 73 -3.07 5.59 -4.21
C ARG A 73 -2.26 6.71 -4.87
N GLN A 74 -2.13 7.86 -4.22
CA GLN A 74 -1.36 9.00 -4.73
C GLN A 74 0.13 8.71 -4.82
N VAL A 75 0.67 7.99 -3.86
CA VAL A 75 2.09 7.66 -3.81
C VAL A 75 2.43 6.55 -4.82
N PHE A 76 1.66 5.47 -4.87
CA PHE A 76 1.96 4.34 -5.75
C PHE A 76 1.71 4.60 -7.25
N GLN A 77 1.00 5.66 -7.61
CA GLN A 77 0.96 6.09 -9.01
C GLN A 77 2.35 6.49 -9.56
N HIS A 78 3.31 6.82 -8.68
CA HIS A 78 4.71 7.11 -8.99
C HIS A 78 5.61 5.86 -8.90
N GLY A 79 5.07 4.69 -9.24
CA GLY A 79 5.76 3.40 -9.07
C GLY A 79 7.13 3.35 -9.72
N ASP A 80 7.27 3.85 -10.95
CA ASP A 80 8.55 3.85 -11.67
C ASP A 80 9.60 4.73 -10.98
N GLU A 81 9.17 5.88 -10.43
CA GLU A 81 10.05 6.79 -9.69
C GLU A 81 10.47 6.20 -8.35
N LEU A 82 9.55 5.52 -7.66
CA LEU A 82 9.86 4.80 -6.41
C LEU A 82 10.87 3.67 -6.65
N GLU A 83 10.70 2.88 -7.71
CA GLU A 83 11.65 1.83 -8.09
C GLU A 83 13.02 2.41 -8.48
N ALA A 84 13.06 3.54 -9.18
CA ALA A 84 14.30 4.23 -9.52
C ALA A 84 15.08 4.74 -8.28
N MET A 85 14.38 5.01 -7.17
CA MET A 85 14.98 5.34 -5.87
C MET A 85 15.41 4.11 -5.07
N GLY A 86 15.22 2.89 -5.61
CA GLY A 86 15.50 1.63 -4.91
C GLY A 86 14.41 1.23 -3.89
N LEU A 87 13.27 1.92 -3.91
CA LEU A 87 12.13 1.58 -3.07
C LEU A 87 11.23 0.57 -3.78
N GLY A 88 10.64 -0.34 -3.02
CA GLY A 88 9.66 -1.27 -3.56
C GLY A 88 8.31 -0.60 -3.83
N VAL A 89 7.51 -1.27 -4.64
CA VAL A 89 6.07 -0.99 -4.77
C VAL A 89 5.31 -2.30 -4.59
N PRO A 90 4.02 -2.27 -4.22
CA PRO A 90 3.21 -3.48 -4.16
C PRO A 90 3.25 -4.23 -5.48
N GLN A 91 3.24 -5.57 -5.42
CA GLN A 91 3.36 -6.41 -6.62
C GLN A 91 2.28 -6.09 -7.66
N LEU A 92 1.04 -5.85 -7.22
CA LEU A 92 -0.06 -5.48 -8.11
C LEU A 92 0.18 -4.12 -8.79
N THR A 93 0.70 -3.15 -8.06
CA THR A 93 1.09 -1.86 -8.64
C THR A 93 2.09 -2.05 -9.76
N ARG A 94 3.13 -2.87 -9.54
CA ARG A 94 4.13 -3.19 -10.57
C ARG A 94 3.52 -3.86 -11.81
N VAL A 95 2.60 -4.79 -11.61
CA VAL A 95 1.88 -5.44 -12.72
C VAL A 95 1.08 -4.43 -13.53
N PHE A 96 0.32 -3.55 -12.87
CA PHE A 96 -0.52 -2.56 -13.54
C PHE A 96 0.31 -1.48 -14.27
N HIS A 97 1.45 -1.06 -13.71
CA HIS A 97 2.40 -0.20 -14.42
C HIS A 97 2.92 -0.86 -15.69
N ARG A 98 3.31 -2.14 -15.63
CA ARG A 98 3.75 -2.90 -16.83
C ARG A 98 2.65 -3.06 -17.87
N LEU A 99 1.43 -3.39 -17.46
CA LEU A 99 0.29 -3.49 -18.37
C LEU A 99 0.05 -2.15 -19.09
N ARG A 100 0.13 -1.04 -18.37
CA ARG A 100 -0.01 0.30 -18.95
C ARG A 100 1.12 0.59 -19.94
N ALA A 101 2.37 0.26 -19.62
CA ALA A 101 3.51 0.42 -20.52
C ALA A 101 3.37 -0.42 -21.81
N MET A 102 2.67 -1.55 -21.75
CA MET A 102 2.33 -2.38 -22.90
C MET A 102 1.11 -1.87 -23.70
N GLY A 103 0.58 -0.70 -23.36
CA GLY A 103 -0.55 -0.09 -24.04
C GLY A 103 -1.93 -0.48 -23.51
N ALA A 104 -1.99 -1.20 -22.38
CA ALA A 104 -3.26 -1.48 -21.75
C ALA A 104 -3.84 -0.24 -21.06
N ASP A 105 -5.13 0.03 -21.30
CA ASP A 105 -5.86 1.10 -20.61
C ASP A 105 -6.28 0.61 -19.21
N VAL A 106 -5.35 0.71 -18.25
CA VAL A 106 -5.53 0.32 -16.85
C VAL A 106 -5.03 1.42 -15.92
N ASP A 107 -5.60 1.48 -14.72
CA ASP A 107 -5.20 2.42 -13.68
C ASP A 107 -3.89 1.94 -13.01
N PRO A 108 -2.76 2.66 -13.13
CA PRO A 108 -1.49 2.27 -12.53
C PRO A 108 -1.46 2.43 -11.00
N SER A 109 -2.45 3.09 -10.41
CA SER A 109 -2.53 3.33 -8.97
C SER A 109 -3.17 2.17 -8.18
N VAL A 110 -3.44 1.05 -8.85
CA VAL A 110 -3.95 -0.18 -8.22
C VAL A 110 -2.87 -0.78 -7.31
N TYR A 111 -3.23 -1.10 -6.07
CA TYR A 111 -2.32 -1.67 -5.09
C TYR A 111 -2.94 -2.76 -4.20
N THR A 112 -4.26 -3.01 -4.32
CA THR A 112 -4.93 -4.11 -3.61
C THR A 112 -5.52 -5.12 -4.57
N LEU A 113 -5.73 -6.36 -4.08
CA LEU A 113 -6.32 -7.43 -4.87
C LEU A 113 -7.75 -7.10 -5.32
N GLU A 114 -8.54 -6.46 -4.46
CA GLU A 114 -9.91 -6.05 -4.76
C GLU A 114 -9.94 -5.03 -5.88
N GLN A 115 -9.05 -4.04 -5.83
CA GLN A 115 -8.91 -3.03 -6.89
C GLN A 115 -8.47 -3.67 -8.20
N ALA A 116 -7.49 -4.58 -8.17
CA ALA A 116 -6.99 -5.29 -9.35
C ALA A 116 -8.10 -6.13 -9.99
N LYS A 117 -8.84 -6.89 -9.19
CA LYS A 117 -9.97 -7.70 -9.66
C LYS A 117 -11.04 -6.83 -10.31
N ALA A 118 -11.45 -5.74 -9.68
CA ALA A 118 -12.44 -4.82 -10.20
C ALA A 118 -11.99 -4.20 -11.54
N ALA A 119 -10.74 -3.73 -11.63
CA ALA A 119 -10.19 -3.13 -12.84
C ALA A 119 -10.12 -4.11 -14.01
N LEU A 120 -9.71 -5.37 -13.76
CA LEU A 120 -9.62 -6.40 -14.80
C LEU A 120 -11.00 -6.85 -15.25
N LEU A 121 -11.97 -7.04 -14.35
CA LEU A 121 -13.33 -7.42 -14.70
C LEU A 121 -14.04 -6.34 -15.52
N ASP A 122 -13.87 -5.06 -15.16
CA ASP A 122 -14.42 -3.94 -15.95
C ASP A 122 -13.86 -3.93 -17.38
N ARG A 123 -12.56 -4.15 -17.52
CA ARG A 123 -11.90 -4.19 -18.82
C ARG A 123 -12.36 -5.39 -19.66
N LEU A 124 -12.44 -6.59 -19.07
CA LEU A 124 -12.92 -7.79 -19.76
C LEU A 124 -14.38 -7.64 -20.17
N GLY A 125 -15.22 -7.04 -19.33
CA GLY A 125 -16.61 -6.72 -19.65
C GLY A 125 -16.76 -5.73 -20.82
N ARG A 126 -15.86 -4.76 -20.94
CA ARG A 126 -15.82 -3.82 -22.07
C ARG A 126 -15.34 -4.49 -23.36
N ALA A 127 -14.32 -5.36 -23.28
CA ALA A 127 -13.81 -6.12 -24.42
C ALA A 127 -14.88 -7.09 -24.98
N GLY A 128 -15.67 -7.73 -24.11
CA GLY A 128 -16.78 -8.59 -24.51
C GLY A 128 -17.96 -7.86 -25.19
N LYS A 129 -18.16 -6.57 -24.91
CA LYS A 129 -19.19 -5.74 -25.57
C LYS A 129 -18.74 -5.17 -26.92
N GLY A 130 -17.44 -5.11 -27.18
CA GLY A 130 -16.89 -4.65 -28.46
C GLY A 130 -16.66 -5.75 -29.50
N ALA A 131 -16.93 -7.01 -29.17
CA ALA A 131 -16.73 -8.17 -30.04
C ALA A 131 -18.03 -8.68 -30.72
N VAL A 132 -19.05 -7.86 -30.76
CA VAL A 132 -20.32 -8.16 -31.45
C VAL A 132 -20.47 -7.28 -32.67
#